data_699b979a27d4db5a25dc6d345e8b2834
#
_entry.id   699b979a27d4db5a25dc6d345e8b2834
#
_cell.length_a   1.000
_cell.length_b   1.000
_cell.length_c   1.000
_cell.angle_alpha   90.00
_cell.angle_beta   90.00
_cell.angle_gamma   90.00
#
_symmetry.space_group_name_H-M   'P 1'
#
loop_
_entity.id
_entity.type
_entity.pdbx_description
1 polymer ?
#
loop_
_entity_poly.entity_id
_entity_poly.type
_entity_poly.pdbx_seq_one_letter_code
_entity_poly.pdbx_strand_id
1 'polypeptide(L)'
;RPWLLRLIREVSGVEGIERIRLGSLEPRIITGEFAAELARLPKLCPHFHLSLQSGCDATLKRMNRHYNTEEYRERCGILREAFDNPAITTDVIVGFPGETEEEFAATRQYLEQVHFYEMHVFKYSKRAGTRAAVMPDQVPDQVKGRRSDGLLELEASMSREYREHFIGSSVWVLFEDMAEVEGRKYIIGHTPQYVKAALDILPAFYLSH
;
A
#
# COMPACT_ATOMS: atom_id res chain seq x y z
N ARG A 1 6.98 14.20 -13.43
CA ARG A 1 5.98 15.18 -13.91
C ARG A 1 6.01 16.40 -13.01
N PRO A 2 6.59 17.52 -13.47
CA PRO A 2 6.87 18.68 -12.60
C PRO A 2 5.62 19.31 -11.97
N TRP A 3 4.47 19.17 -12.60
CA TRP A 3 3.20 19.73 -12.10
C TRP A 3 2.70 19.09 -10.79
N LEU A 4 2.90 17.75 -10.61
CA LEU A 4 2.47 17.07 -9.40
C LEU A 4 3.28 17.52 -8.18
N LEU A 5 4.60 17.60 -8.33
CA LEU A 5 5.47 18.10 -7.26
C LEU A 5 5.16 19.55 -6.90
N ARG A 6 4.90 20.39 -7.92
CA ARG A 6 4.47 21.77 -7.72
C ARG A 6 3.16 21.83 -6.92
N LEU A 7 2.16 21.05 -7.31
CA LEU A 7 0.88 20.97 -6.60
C LEU A 7 1.08 20.58 -5.13
N ILE A 8 1.87 19.52 -4.87
CA ILE A 8 2.13 19.07 -3.49
C ILE A 8 2.81 20.16 -2.66
N ARG A 9 3.77 20.89 -3.23
CA ARG A 9 4.43 22.03 -2.57
C ARG A 9 3.46 23.16 -2.25
N GLU A 10 2.60 23.54 -3.20
CA GLU A 10 1.60 24.58 -3.01
C GLU A 10 0.61 24.18 -1.90
N VAL A 11 0.10 22.95 -1.91
CA VAL A 11 -0.77 22.41 -0.85
C VAL A 11 -0.05 22.37 0.50
N SER A 12 1.23 22.00 0.53
CA SER A 12 2.04 21.99 1.76
C SER A 12 2.19 23.40 2.37
N GLY A 13 2.14 24.45 1.55
CA GLY A 13 2.17 25.86 2.00
C GLY A 13 0.85 26.39 2.55
N VAL A 14 -0.25 25.67 2.39
CA VAL A 14 -1.57 26.11 2.89
C VAL A 14 -1.60 26.03 4.41
N GLU A 15 -2.05 27.10 5.05
CA GLU A 15 -2.26 27.17 6.50
C GLU A 15 -3.38 26.20 6.91
N GLY A 16 -3.21 25.50 8.04
CA GLY A 16 -4.17 24.51 8.55
C GLY A 16 -4.04 23.11 7.93
N ILE A 17 -3.27 22.93 6.85
CA ILE A 17 -2.92 21.58 6.38
C ILE A 17 -1.81 21.03 7.25
N GLU A 18 -2.06 19.92 7.94
CA GLU A 18 -1.09 19.26 8.82
C GLU A 18 -0.43 18.07 8.15
N ARG A 19 -1.17 17.31 7.33
CA ARG A 19 -0.69 16.09 6.67
C ARG A 19 -1.14 16.02 5.22
N ILE A 20 -0.25 15.54 4.36
CA ILE A 20 -0.52 15.26 2.95
C ILE A 20 -0.20 13.80 2.71
N ARG A 21 -1.20 13.02 2.30
CA ARG A 21 -1.02 11.62 1.88
C ARG A 21 -1.30 11.50 0.39
N LEU A 22 -0.40 10.85 -0.33
CA LEU A 22 -0.57 10.58 -1.75
C LEU A 22 -1.38 9.28 -1.92
N GLY A 23 -2.37 9.33 -2.79
CA GLY A 23 -3.16 8.16 -3.19
C GLY A 23 -2.37 7.28 -4.18
N SER A 24 -3.10 6.53 -5.03
CA SER A 24 -2.48 5.63 -6.01
C SER A 24 -1.53 6.34 -6.95
N LEU A 25 -0.28 5.91 -6.93
CA LEU A 25 0.79 6.42 -7.78
C LEU A 25 1.15 5.38 -8.85
N GLU A 26 1.36 5.86 -10.06
CA GLU A 26 1.94 5.02 -11.12
C GLU A 26 3.45 4.88 -10.84
N PRO A 27 4.02 3.66 -10.82
CA PRO A 27 5.40 3.42 -10.37
C PRO A 27 6.43 4.28 -11.10
N ARG A 28 6.27 4.51 -12.38
CA ARG A 28 7.19 5.26 -13.24
C ARG A 28 7.35 6.75 -12.91
N ILE A 29 6.50 7.31 -12.05
CA ILE A 29 6.68 8.69 -11.59
C ILE A 29 7.71 8.79 -10.47
N ILE A 30 8.02 7.68 -9.80
CA ILE A 30 9.00 7.64 -8.72
C ILE A 30 10.40 7.64 -9.33
N THR A 31 11.07 8.77 -9.22
CA THR A 31 12.48 8.96 -9.56
C THR A 31 13.24 9.41 -8.32
N GLY A 32 14.56 9.24 -8.29
CA GLY A 32 15.39 9.70 -7.16
C GLY A 32 15.19 11.19 -6.87
N GLU A 33 15.14 12.03 -7.92
CA GLU A 33 14.86 13.46 -7.78
C GLU A 33 13.48 13.73 -7.18
N PHE A 34 12.43 13.05 -7.68
CA PHE A 34 11.07 13.22 -7.18
C PHE A 34 10.96 12.80 -5.71
N ALA A 35 11.52 11.65 -5.33
CA ALA A 35 11.51 11.16 -3.96
C ALA A 35 12.30 12.08 -3.01
N ALA A 36 13.48 12.56 -3.43
CA ALA A 36 14.27 13.51 -2.65
C ALA A 36 13.55 14.84 -2.40
N GLU A 37 12.83 15.35 -3.41
CA GLU A 37 12.05 16.57 -3.26
C GLU A 37 10.82 16.36 -2.35
N LEU A 38 10.17 15.20 -2.43
CA LEU A 38 9.07 14.84 -1.52
C LEU A 38 9.56 14.72 -0.08
N ALA A 39 10.72 14.13 0.16
CA ALA A 39 11.29 13.95 1.50
C ALA A 39 11.62 15.27 2.22
N ARG A 40 11.74 16.37 1.47
CA ARG A 40 11.95 17.72 2.04
C ARG A 40 10.65 18.37 2.54
N LEU A 41 9.49 17.77 2.26
CA LEU A 41 8.19 18.33 2.64
C LEU A 41 7.73 17.76 3.99
N PRO A 42 7.77 18.55 5.08
CA PRO A 42 7.54 18.02 6.44
C PRO A 42 6.11 17.55 6.68
N LYS A 43 5.14 18.01 5.87
CA LYS A 43 3.74 17.59 5.96
C LYS A 43 3.43 16.34 5.15
N LEU A 44 4.37 15.88 4.31
CA LEU A 44 4.15 14.69 3.49
C LEU A 44 4.27 13.43 4.35
N CYS A 45 3.23 12.62 4.34
CA CYS A 45 3.22 11.33 4.99
C CYS A 45 4.10 10.33 4.22
N PRO A 46 5.03 9.61 4.88
CA PRO A 46 5.84 8.57 4.23
C PRO A 46 5.02 7.29 4.03
N HIS A 47 3.92 7.42 3.29
CA HIS A 47 3.01 6.36 2.89
C HIS A 47 2.76 6.45 1.39
N PHE A 48 3.07 5.38 0.66
CA PHE A 48 3.03 5.36 -0.79
C PHE A 48 2.28 4.14 -1.30
N HIS A 49 1.15 4.39 -1.97
CA HIS A 49 0.43 3.34 -2.67
C HIS A 49 0.90 3.27 -4.13
N LEU A 50 1.64 2.20 -4.46
CA LEU A 50 2.13 1.94 -5.81
C LEU A 50 1.40 0.73 -6.39
N SER A 51 0.61 0.90 -7.45
CA SER A 51 -0.18 -0.19 -8.05
C SER A 51 0.72 -1.15 -8.84
N LEU A 52 1.00 -2.35 -8.29
CA LEU A 52 1.79 -3.41 -8.93
C LEU A 52 0.96 -4.25 -9.89
N GLN A 53 -0.17 -4.74 -9.43
CA GLN A 53 -1.13 -5.63 -10.10
C GLN A 53 -0.71 -7.10 -10.19
N SER A 54 0.55 -7.45 -10.48
CA SER A 54 1.10 -8.80 -10.46
C SER A 54 2.62 -8.76 -10.26
N GLY A 55 3.17 -9.74 -9.58
CA GLY A 55 4.63 -9.93 -9.43
C GLY A 55 5.24 -10.83 -10.52
N CYS A 56 4.54 -11.06 -11.62
CA CYS A 56 5.03 -11.84 -12.76
C CYS A 56 4.98 -11.02 -14.05
N ASP A 57 6.13 -10.88 -14.73
CA ASP A 57 6.25 -10.06 -15.94
C ASP A 57 5.36 -10.54 -17.08
N ALA A 58 5.16 -11.87 -17.24
CA ALA A 58 4.28 -12.41 -18.25
C ALA A 58 2.82 -11.98 -18.01
N THR A 59 2.38 -11.99 -16.76
CA THR A 59 1.05 -11.51 -16.36
C THR A 59 0.92 -10.00 -16.52
N LEU A 60 1.92 -9.21 -16.09
CA LEU A 60 1.95 -7.76 -16.28
C LEU A 60 1.85 -7.38 -17.78
N LYS A 61 2.56 -8.10 -18.64
CA LYS A 61 2.47 -7.91 -20.11
C LYS A 61 1.07 -8.20 -20.63
N ARG A 62 0.40 -9.28 -20.18
CA ARG A 62 -0.99 -9.58 -20.54
C ARG A 62 -1.97 -8.53 -20.04
N MET A 63 -1.71 -7.94 -18.86
CA MET A 63 -2.44 -6.80 -18.31
C MET A 63 -2.17 -5.48 -19.02
N ASN A 64 -1.28 -5.46 -20.02
CA ASN A 64 -0.84 -4.27 -20.74
C ASN A 64 -0.18 -3.23 -19.81
N ARG A 65 0.58 -3.69 -18.82
CA ARG A 65 1.40 -2.80 -17.97
C ARG A 65 2.70 -2.42 -18.70
N HIS A 66 3.15 -1.18 -18.47
CA HIS A 66 4.32 -0.60 -19.13
C HIS A 66 5.54 -0.55 -18.22
N TYR A 67 5.59 -1.39 -17.22
CA TYR A 67 6.70 -1.63 -16.31
C TYR A 67 6.82 -3.15 -16.08
N ASN A 68 7.98 -3.58 -15.65
CA ASN A 68 8.26 -4.94 -15.21
C ASN A 68 8.51 -5.00 -13.70
N THR A 69 8.72 -6.20 -13.16
CA THR A 69 8.92 -6.42 -11.73
C THR A 69 10.23 -5.79 -11.23
N GLU A 70 11.29 -5.77 -12.03
CA GLU A 70 12.57 -5.16 -11.65
C GLU A 70 12.45 -3.64 -11.56
N GLU A 71 11.86 -3.00 -12.57
CA GLU A 71 11.57 -1.55 -12.54
C GLU A 71 10.71 -1.17 -11.34
N TYR A 72 9.71 -1.97 -11.01
CA TYR A 72 8.86 -1.72 -9.86
C TYR A 72 9.64 -1.82 -8.55
N ARG A 73 10.48 -2.85 -8.39
CA ARG A 73 11.34 -3.04 -7.21
C ARG A 73 12.31 -1.87 -7.03
N GLU A 74 12.92 -1.39 -8.13
CA GLU A 74 13.76 -0.20 -8.12
C GLU A 74 13.00 1.02 -7.56
N ARG A 75 11.73 1.23 -7.96
CA ARG A 75 10.92 2.36 -7.45
C ARG A 75 10.65 2.25 -5.96
N CYS A 76 10.40 1.03 -5.45
CA CYS A 76 10.29 0.80 -4.02
C CYS A 76 11.62 1.09 -3.29
N GLY A 77 12.76 0.70 -3.87
CA GLY A 77 14.09 1.00 -3.36
C GLY A 77 14.33 2.51 -3.23
N ILE A 78 14.06 3.28 -4.27
CA ILE A 78 14.18 4.74 -4.27
C ILE A 78 13.39 5.38 -3.11
N LEU A 79 12.17 4.92 -2.84
CA LEU A 79 11.39 5.43 -1.72
C LEU A 79 11.99 5.05 -0.37
N ARG A 80 12.50 3.82 -0.22
CA ARG A 80 13.15 3.36 1.00
C ARG A 80 14.50 4.04 1.29
N GLU A 81 15.18 4.50 0.25
CA GLU A 81 16.39 5.33 0.40
C GLU A 81 16.07 6.77 0.78
N ALA A 82 14.96 7.32 0.28
CA ALA A 82 14.61 8.72 0.50
C ALA A 82 13.87 8.97 1.83
N PHE A 83 13.19 7.96 2.38
CA PHE A 83 12.35 8.07 3.58
C PHE A 83 12.75 7.03 4.63
N ASP A 84 12.66 7.41 5.89
CA ASP A 84 12.84 6.48 7.00
C ASP A 84 11.60 5.60 7.15
N ASN A 85 11.77 4.29 6.97
CA ASN A 85 10.75 3.26 7.07
C ASN A 85 9.40 3.63 6.42
N PRO A 86 9.35 3.94 5.10
CA PRO A 86 8.09 4.33 4.45
C PRO A 86 7.14 3.14 4.34
N ALA A 87 5.85 3.39 4.58
CA ALA A 87 4.81 2.42 4.30
C ALA A 87 4.59 2.32 2.78
N ILE A 88 4.91 1.19 2.19
CA ILE A 88 4.62 0.92 0.78
C ILE A 88 3.45 -0.06 0.72
N THR A 89 2.38 0.34 0.05
CA THR A 89 1.18 -0.47 -0.16
C THR A 89 0.92 -0.69 -1.65
N THR A 90 0.16 -1.73 -1.98
CA THR A 90 -0.08 -2.07 -3.39
C THR A 90 -1.42 -2.75 -3.63
N ASP A 91 -1.81 -2.82 -4.90
CA ASP A 91 -2.90 -3.66 -5.41
C ASP A 91 -2.32 -4.89 -6.11
N VAL A 92 -2.94 -6.05 -5.90
CA VAL A 92 -2.60 -7.29 -6.59
C VAL A 92 -3.89 -7.95 -7.10
N ILE A 93 -3.89 -8.38 -8.37
CA ILE A 93 -5.00 -9.10 -8.99
C ILE A 93 -4.58 -10.54 -9.18
N VAL A 94 -5.34 -11.49 -8.61
CA VAL A 94 -5.15 -12.92 -8.81
C VAL A 94 -6.14 -13.47 -9.82
N GLY A 95 -5.70 -14.46 -10.61
CA GLY A 95 -6.53 -15.14 -11.59
C GLY A 95 -6.87 -14.29 -12.81
N PHE A 96 -5.95 -13.42 -13.23
CA PHE A 96 -6.04 -12.77 -14.53
C PHE A 96 -6.03 -13.84 -15.65
N PRO A 97 -6.75 -13.67 -16.79
CA PRO A 97 -6.78 -14.65 -17.87
C PRO A 97 -5.38 -15.13 -18.26
N GLY A 98 -5.20 -16.45 -18.30
CA GLY A 98 -3.93 -17.10 -18.63
C GLY A 98 -2.91 -17.13 -17.49
N GLU A 99 -3.22 -16.69 -16.27
CA GLU A 99 -2.32 -16.82 -15.12
C GLU A 99 -2.16 -18.29 -14.70
N THR A 100 -0.96 -18.85 -14.86
CA THR A 100 -0.64 -20.24 -14.47
C THR A 100 -0.32 -20.36 -12.98
N GLU A 101 -0.13 -21.58 -12.46
CA GLU A 101 0.32 -21.80 -11.07
C GLU A 101 1.77 -21.31 -10.88
N GLU A 102 2.63 -21.48 -11.88
CA GLU A 102 4.01 -21.00 -11.85
C GLU A 102 4.07 -19.46 -11.83
N GLU A 103 3.23 -18.79 -12.60
CA GLU A 103 3.13 -17.32 -12.61
C GLU A 103 2.58 -16.77 -11.28
N PHE A 104 1.61 -17.47 -10.69
CA PHE A 104 1.12 -17.14 -9.36
C PHE A 104 2.19 -17.36 -8.28
N ALA A 105 2.92 -18.49 -8.34
CA ALA A 105 4.04 -18.77 -7.42
C ALA A 105 5.13 -17.68 -7.54
N ALA A 106 5.49 -17.28 -8.77
CA ALA A 106 6.43 -16.17 -9.00
C ALA A 106 5.90 -14.84 -8.41
N THR A 107 4.61 -14.56 -8.57
CA THR A 107 3.97 -13.38 -7.97
C THR A 107 4.09 -13.42 -6.45
N ARG A 108 3.75 -14.53 -5.80
CA ARG A 108 3.86 -14.68 -4.35
C ARG A 108 5.29 -14.46 -3.86
N GLN A 109 6.27 -15.12 -4.49
CA GLN A 109 7.68 -14.96 -4.14
C GLN A 109 8.17 -13.51 -4.30
N TYR A 110 7.74 -12.85 -5.36
CA TYR A 110 8.06 -11.44 -5.59
C TYR A 110 7.49 -10.53 -4.50
N LEU A 111 6.24 -10.75 -4.07
CA LEU A 111 5.59 -9.98 -3.02
C LEU A 111 6.32 -10.16 -1.67
N GLU A 112 6.74 -11.38 -1.34
CA GLU A 112 7.58 -11.67 -0.17
C GLU A 112 8.91 -10.90 -0.21
N GLN A 113 9.58 -10.86 -1.37
CA GLN A 113 10.85 -10.14 -1.55
C GLN A 113 10.73 -8.63 -1.46
N VAL A 114 9.66 -8.04 -2.03
CA VAL A 114 9.44 -6.59 -1.95
C VAL A 114 9.03 -6.17 -0.55
N HIS A 115 8.28 -6.99 0.17
CA HIS A 115 7.84 -6.79 1.55
C HIS A 115 7.00 -5.51 1.72
N PHE A 116 5.71 -5.62 1.42
CA PHE A 116 4.75 -4.51 1.54
C PHE A 116 4.23 -4.35 2.97
N TYR A 117 3.84 -3.13 3.34
CA TYR A 117 3.06 -2.90 4.55
C TYR A 117 1.65 -3.46 4.42
N GLU A 118 0.95 -3.15 3.33
CA GLU A 118 -0.38 -3.66 3.04
C GLU A 118 -0.55 -3.98 1.56
N MET A 119 -1.40 -4.96 1.26
CA MET A 119 -1.78 -5.32 -0.10
C MET A 119 -3.28 -5.47 -0.22
N HIS A 120 -3.87 -4.79 -1.20
CA HIS A 120 -5.26 -5.04 -1.58
C HIS A 120 -5.29 -6.16 -2.61
N VAL A 121 -5.78 -7.32 -2.22
CA VAL A 121 -5.85 -8.51 -3.08
C VAL A 121 -7.23 -8.60 -3.73
N PHE A 122 -7.26 -8.54 -5.06
CA PHE A 122 -8.47 -8.62 -5.87
C PHE A 122 -8.50 -9.91 -6.69
N LYS A 123 -9.63 -10.61 -6.68
CA LYS A 123 -9.92 -11.66 -7.68
C LYS A 123 -10.29 -10.98 -8.99
N TYR A 124 -9.67 -11.39 -10.09
CA TYR A 124 -10.06 -10.88 -11.40
C TYR A 124 -11.55 -11.09 -11.65
N SER A 125 -12.23 -10.03 -12.03
CA SER A 125 -13.66 -10.05 -12.40
C SER A 125 -13.85 -9.58 -13.84
N LYS A 126 -14.59 -10.33 -14.62
CA LYS A 126 -14.93 -9.99 -16.00
C LYS A 126 -15.75 -8.71 -16.05
N ARG A 127 -15.28 -7.73 -16.82
CA ARG A 127 -16.04 -6.51 -17.10
C ARG A 127 -16.37 -6.46 -18.58
N ALA A 128 -17.65 -6.41 -18.91
CA ALA A 128 -18.11 -6.32 -20.30
C ALA A 128 -17.42 -5.16 -21.04
N GLY A 129 -17.06 -5.38 -22.29
CA GLY A 129 -16.37 -4.39 -23.13
C GLY A 129 -14.86 -4.29 -22.92
N THR A 130 -14.27 -5.02 -21.96
CA THR A 130 -12.81 -5.05 -21.81
C THR A 130 -12.17 -6.18 -22.62
N ARG A 131 -10.93 -5.97 -23.09
CA ARG A 131 -10.15 -6.99 -23.78
C ARG A 131 -9.98 -8.25 -22.91
N ALA A 132 -9.72 -8.09 -21.62
CA ALA A 132 -9.53 -9.19 -20.70
C ALA A 132 -10.77 -10.08 -20.54
N ALA A 133 -11.98 -9.54 -20.70
CA ALA A 133 -13.21 -10.32 -20.60
C ALA A 133 -13.38 -11.39 -21.71
N VAL A 134 -12.74 -11.18 -22.86
CA VAL A 134 -12.80 -12.07 -24.04
C VAL A 134 -11.50 -12.85 -24.27
N MET A 135 -10.50 -12.68 -23.41
CA MET A 135 -9.28 -13.48 -23.44
C MET A 135 -9.60 -14.96 -23.20
N PRO A 136 -8.87 -15.89 -23.83
CA PRO A 136 -8.92 -17.31 -23.49
C PRO A 136 -8.37 -17.56 -22.08
N ASP A 137 -8.44 -18.83 -21.66
CA ASP A 137 -7.83 -19.32 -20.43
C ASP A 137 -8.26 -18.55 -19.16
N GLN A 138 -9.56 -18.31 -19.05
CA GLN A 138 -10.18 -17.72 -17.88
C GLN A 138 -9.96 -18.62 -16.65
N VAL A 139 -9.37 -18.10 -15.61
CA VAL A 139 -9.09 -18.84 -14.37
C VAL A 139 -10.40 -19.11 -13.61
N PRO A 140 -10.67 -20.36 -13.16
CA PRO A 140 -11.86 -20.69 -12.38
C PRO A 140 -11.93 -19.94 -11.05
N ASP A 141 -13.13 -19.61 -10.58
CA ASP A 141 -13.33 -18.84 -9.35
C ASP A 141 -12.81 -19.54 -8.09
N GLN A 142 -12.86 -20.88 -8.05
CA GLN A 142 -12.26 -21.67 -6.96
C GLN A 142 -10.75 -21.47 -6.89
N VAL A 143 -10.06 -21.42 -8.05
CA VAL A 143 -8.61 -21.16 -8.11
C VAL A 143 -8.28 -19.75 -7.66
N LYS A 144 -9.06 -18.76 -8.14
CA LYS A 144 -8.93 -17.37 -7.69
C LYS A 144 -9.14 -17.23 -6.17
N GLY A 145 -10.12 -17.98 -5.60
CA GLY A 145 -10.37 -18.03 -4.15
C GLY A 145 -9.11 -18.48 -3.40
N ARG A 146 -8.59 -19.67 -3.73
CA ARG A 146 -7.40 -20.24 -3.10
C ARG A 146 -6.17 -19.30 -3.21
N ARG A 147 -5.95 -18.70 -4.40
CA ARG A 147 -4.85 -17.75 -4.61
C ARG A 147 -5.02 -16.48 -3.78
N SER A 148 -6.24 -15.95 -3.72
CA SER A 148 -6.56 -14.78 -2.90
C SER A 148 -6.31 -15.04 -1.42
N ASP A 149 -6.78 -16.18 -0.89
CA ASP A 149 -6.63 -16.54 0.51
C ASP A 149 -5.14 -16.66 0.88
N GLY A 150 -4.33 -17.33 0.03
CA GLY A 150 -2.88 -17.44 0.26
C GLY A 150 -2.12 -16.10 0.21
N LEU A 151 -2.59 -15.11 -0.59
CA LEU A 151 -1.99 -13.77 -0.57
C LEU A 151 -2.48 -12.91 0.60
N LEU A 152 -3.70 -13.11 1.08
CA LEU A 152 -4.20 -12.43 2.29
C LEU A 152 -3.48 -12.92 3.56
N GLU A 153 -3.13 -14.21 3.63
CA GLU A 153 -2.27 -14.72 4.71
C GLU A 153 -0.87 -14.10 4.68
N LEU A 154 -0.27 -13.99 3.49
CA LEU A 154 1.02 -13.33 3.30
C LEU A 154 0.96 -11.85 3.69
N GLU A 155 -0.07 -11.14 3.23
CA GLU A 155 -0.33 -9.73 3.58
C GLU A 155 -0.40 -9.56 5.09
N ALA A 156 -1.19 -10.36 5.78
CA ALA A 156 -1.36 -10.28 7.23
C ALA A 156 -0.03 -10.49 7.99
N SER A 157 0.87 -11.37 7.50
CA SER A 157 2.20 -11.55 8.07
C SER A 157 3.07 -10.32 7.87
N MET A 158 3.23 -9.84 6.64
CA MET A 158 4.06 -8.68 6.32
C MET A 158 3.55 -7.41 7.01
N SER A 159 2.23 -7.21 7.06
CA SER A 159 1.61 -6.08 7.74
C SER A 159 1.87 -6.11 9.25
N ARG A 160 1.87 -7.30 9.87
CA ARG A 160 2.23 -7.47 11.28
C ARG A 160 3.69 -7.10 11.52
N GLU A 161 4.62 -7.67 10.73
CA GLU A 161 6.05 -7.40 10.84
C GLU A 161 6.36 -5.92 10.69
N TYR A 162 5.70 -5.23 9.74
CA TYR A 162 5.85 -3.79 9.59
C TYR A 162 5.38 -3.02 10.83
N ARG A 163 4.24 -3.40 11.43
CA ARG A 163 3.72 -2.75 12.65
C ARG A 163 4.58 -3.03 13.87
N GLU A 164 5.16 -4.23 13.98
CA GLU A 164 6.05 -4.61 15.08
C GLU A 164 7.29 -3.70 15.15
N HIS A 165 7.70 -3.11 14.03
CA HIS A 165 8.79 -2.14 13.99
C HIS A 165 8.55 -0.90 14.86
N PHE A 166 7.30 -0.57 15.15
CA PHE A 166 6.93 0.59 15.99
C PHE A 166 6.83 0.26 17.48
N ILE A 167 6.93 -1.01 17.87
CA ILE A 167 6.84 -1.42 19.28
C ILE A 167 8.01 -0.84 20.07
N GLY A 168 7.71 -0.18 21.18
CA GLY A 168 8.69 0.46 22.06
C GLY A 168 9.17 1.84 21.59
N SER A 169 8.65 2.33 20.45
CA SER A 169 8.94 3.68 19.97
C SER A 169 7.79 4.65 20.26
N SER A 170 8.10 5.96 20.31
CA SER A 170 7.10 7.01 20.37
C SER A 170 6.69 7.41 18.95
N VAL A 171 5.40 7.50 18.68
CA VAL A 171 4.86 7.88 17.37
C VAL A 171 3.88 9.03 17.49
N TRP A 172 3.83 9.87 16.47
CA TRP A 172 2.81 10.91 16.33
C TRP A 172 1.55 10.28 15.72
N VAL A 173 0.40 10.49 16.38
CA VAL A 173 -0.89 9.99 15.90
C VAL A 173 -1.84 11.16 15.68
N LEU A 174 -2.45 11.22 14.50
CA LEU A 174 -3.62 12.04 14.26
C LEU A 174 -4.86 11.24 14.69
N PHE A 175 -5.47 11.64 15.79
CA PHE A 175 -6.69 11.01 16.25
C PHE A 175 -7.89 11.49 15.42
N GLU A 176 -8.74 10.54 14.99
CA GLU A 176 -9.79 10.76 14.02
C GLU A 176 -11.16 10.31 14.53
N ASP A 177 -11.21 9.30 15.41
CA ASP A 177 -12.45 8.70 15.82
C ASP A 177 -12.32 7.99 17.20
N MET A 178 -13.44 7.47 17.70
CA MET A 178 -13.50 6.64 18.91
C MET A 178 -14.02 5.24 18.54
N ALA A 179 -13.46 4.22 19.18
CA ALA A 179 -13.91 2.85 19.02
C ALA A 179 -14.13 2.19 20.39
N GLU A 180 -15.05 1.24 20.44
CA GLU A 180 -15.23 0.36 21.58
C GLU A 180 -14.87 -1.07 21.18
N VAL A 181 -13.94 -1.68 21.90
CA VAL A 181 -13.51 -3.06 21.68
C VAL A 181 -13.58 -3.79 23.03
N GLU A 182 -14.36 -4.85 23.11
CA GLU A 182 -14.55 -5.66 24.32
C GLU A 182 -14.94 -4.83 25.56
N GLY A 183 -15.81 -3.83 25.38
CA GLY A 183 -16.29 -2.95 26.46
C GLY A 183 -15.30 -1.86 26.89
N ARG A 184 -14.14 -1.72 26.23
CA ARG A 184 -13.17 -0.65 26.46
C ARG A 184 -13.23 0.40 25.36
N LYS A 185 -13.12 1.66 25.74
CA LYS A 185 -13.14 2.79 24.79
C LYS A 185 -11.72 3.21 24.43
N TYR A 186 -11.50 3.41 23.15
CA TYR A 186 -10.24 3.85 22.58
C TYR A 186 -10.44 5.09 21.72
N ILE A 187 -9.47 6.00 21.77
CA ILE A 187 -9.31 7.01 20.73
C ILE A 187 -8.42 6.38 19.65
N ILE A 188 -8.88 6.39 18.41
CA ILE A 188 -8.18 5.79 17.29
C ILE A 188 -7.72 6.85 16.29
N GLY A 189 -6.63 6.55 15.59
CA GLY A 189 -6.08 7.44 14.57
C GLY A 189 -4.96 6.78 13.80
N HIS A 190 -4.24 7.56 13.03
CA HIS A 190 -3.16 7.06 12.18
C HIS A 190 -1.84 7.79 12.41
N THR A 191 -0.74 7.04 12.32
CA THR A 191 0.61 7.61 12.26
C THR A 191 0.85 8.28 10.90
N PRO A 192 1.97 9.00 10.68
CA PRO A 192 2.33 9.49 9.35
C PRO A 192 2.48 8.38 8.30
N GLN A 193 2.93 7.18 8.70
CA GLN A 193 2.99 5.99 7.84
C GLN A 193 1.62 5.34 7.60
N TYR A 194 0.56 5.93 8.14
CA TYR A 194 -0.81 5.44 8.06
C TYR A 194 -1.06 4.13 8.82
N VAL A 195 -0.19 3.83 9.80
CA VAL A 195 -0.44 2.73 10.74
C VAL A 195 -1.52 3.14 11.72
N LYS A 196 -2.55 2.32 11.84
CA LYS A 196 -3.65 2.54 12.78
C LYS A 196 -3.17 2.32 14.21
N ALA A 197 -3.40 3.30 15.07
CA ALA A 197 -3.08 3.26 16.48
C ALA A 197 -4.32 3.52 17.34
N ALA A 198 -4.35 2.93 18.52
CA ALA A 198 -5.41 3.11 19.50
C ALA A 198 -4.82 3.49 20.84
N LEU A 199 -5.39 4.50 21.48
CA LEU A 199 -5.07 4.91 22.86
C LEU A 199 -6.25 4.54 23.75
N ASP A 200 -5.99 3.72 24.80
CA ASP A 200 -6.99 3.36 25.80
C ASP A 200 -7.41 4.60 26.62
N ILE A 201 -8.70 4.88 26.66
CA ILE A 201 -9.25 5.94 27.49
C ILE A 201 -9.46 5.37 28.88
N LEU A 202 -8.42 5.40 29.71
CA LEU A 202 -8.53 4.99 31.10
C LEU A 202 -9.56 5.86 31.83
N PRO A 203 -10.37 5.30 32.76
CA PRO A 203 -11.36 6.06 33.54
C PRO A 203 -10.81 7.25 34.32
N ALA A 204 -9.49 7.31 34.54
CA ALA A 204 -8.82 8.37 35.28
C ALA A 204 -8.78 9.73 34.53
N PHE A 205 -8.98 9.78 33.22
CA PHE A 205 -9.06 11.06 32.48
C PHE A 205 -10.36 11.84 32.75
N TYR A 206 -11.36 11.24 33.39
CA TYR A 206 -12.61 11.92 33.75
C TYR A 206 -12.59 12.57 35.14
N LEU A 207 -11.47 12.53 35.87
CA LEU A 207 -11.38 13.02 37.26
C LEU A 207 -10.63 14.35 37.42
N SER A 208 -10.33 15.07 36.34
CA SER A 208 -9.67 16.39 36.44
C SER A 208 -10.44 17.46 35.66
N HIS A 209 -11.60 17.88 36.24
CA HIS A 209 -12.21 19.20 36.02
C HIS A 209 -12.86 19.66 37.31
#